data_ca00b687f41d26b5bf6861e656b63949
#
_entry.id   ca00b687f41d26b5bf6861e656b63949
#
_cell.length_a   1.000
_cell.length_b   1.000
_cell.length_c   1.000
_cell.angle_alpha   90.00
_cell.angle_beta   90.00
_cell.angle_gamma   90.00
#
_symmetry.space_group_name_H-M   'P 1'
#
loop_
_entity.id
_entity.type
_entity.pdbx_description
1 polymer ?
#
loop_
_entity_poly.entity_id
_entity_poly.type
_entity_poly.pdbx_seq_one_letter_code
_entity_poly.pdbx_strand_id
1 'polypeptide(L)'
;MPIMDSGERRRFSTGAVRDIADGKGRCDLLPLDVVGAITNDPILPLINNYIRTGDEDSLRRVVMAFSESDFDNLETAMLEVSKHYEDGAKKYDERNWEKGIQLHCYIDSGVRHYLKYRRGDVDEPHDRAFLWNMLGALWTQKNKPELIDLPFRKEDV
;
A
#
# COMPACT_ATOMS: atom_id res chain seq x y z
N MET A 1 -15.71 -3.95 9.13
CA MET A 1 -15.46 -2.55 9.46
C MET A 1 -15.16 -1.80 8.16
N PRO A 2 -15.91 -0.76 7.86
CA PRO A 2 -15.67 0.03 6.65
C PRO A 2 -14.40 0.86 6.75
N ILE A 3 -13.90 1.31 5.60
CA ILE A 3 -12.75 2.21 5.55
C ILE A 3 -13.15 3.61 6.03
N MET A 4 -12.21 4.32 6.64
CA MET A 4 -12.42 5.67 7.12
C MET A 4 -12.59 6.65 5.96
N ASP A 5 -13.33 7.72 6.19
CA ASP A 5 -13.60 8.74 5.18
C ASP A 5 -13.59 10.12 5.84
N SER A 6 -12.62 10.95 5.47
CA SER A 6 -12.51 12.32 5.98
C SER A 6 -13.50 13.28 5.30
N GLY A 7 -14.12 12.87 4.20
CA GLY A 7 -14.96 13.74 3.38
C GLY A 7 -14.18 14.56 2.37
N GLU A 8 -12.86 14.65 2.52
CA GLU A 8 -11.98 15.37 1.59
C GLU A 8 -11.29 14.39 0.65
N ARG A 9 -11.05 14.82 -0.60
CA ARG A 9 -10.49 13.97 -1.65
C ARG A 9 -9.21 14.56 -2.22
N ARG A 10 -8.24 13.68 -2.47
CA ARG A 10 -7.07 13.95 -3.28
C ARG A 10 -7.36 13.45 -4.69
N ARG A 11 -7.20 14.33 -5.69
CA ARG A 11 -7.44 13.99 -7.09
C ARG A 11 -6.12 13.91 -7.84
N PHE A 12 -5.98 12.88 -8.66
CA PHE A 12 -4.80 12.68 -9.50
C PHE A 12 -5.11 13.12 -10.93
N SER A 13 -4.08 13.47 -11.69
CA SER A 13 -4.21 13.87 -13.09
C SER A 13 -4.84 12.79 -13.96
N THR A 14 -4.76 11.53 -13.54
CA THR A 14 -5.35 10.37 -14.22
C THR A 14 -6.86 10.29 -14.05
N GLY A 15 -7.44 11.07 -13.14
CA GLY A 15 -8.85 11.00 -12.77
C GLY A 15 -9.13 10.11 -11.56
N ALA A 16 -8.13 9.38 -11.07
CA ALA A 16 -8.29 8.60 -9.83
C ALA A 16 -8.48 9.53 -8.64
N VAL A 17 -9.14 9.03 -7.60
CA VAL A 17 -9.45 9.78 -6.38
C VAL A 17 -9.06 8.95 -5.15
N ARG A 18 -8.51 9.61 -4.15
CA ARG A 18 -8.22 9.02 -2.83
C ARG A 18 -8.61 10.01 -1.74
N ASP A 19 -8.65 9.52 -0.49
CA ASP A 19 -8.78 10.40 0.65
C ASP A 19 -7.53 11.27 0.79
N ILE A 20 -7.67 12.43 1.44
CA ILE A 20 -6.57 13.38 1.59
C ILE A 20 -5.48 12.80 2.49
N ALA A 21 -4.21 13.08 2.16
CA ALA A 21 -3.07 12.58 2.91
C ALA A 21 -2.33 13.68 3.67
N ASP A 22 -2.70 14.95 3.47
CA ASP A 22 -2.00 16.10 4.08
C ASP A 22 -2.02 15.99 5.60
N GLY A 23 -0.86 16.19 6.20
CA GLY A 23 -0.69 16.16 7.65
C GLY A 23 -0.62 14.79 8.29
N LYS A 24 -0.76 13.70 7.50
CA LYS A 24 -0.68 12.33 8.02
C LYS A 24 0.76 11.81 8.14
N GLY A 25 1.73 12.55 7.61
CA GLY A 25 3.12 12.11 7.50
C GLY A 25 3.37 11.41 6.16
N ARG A 26 4.64 11.20 5.85
CA ARG A 26 5.09 10.52 4.63
C ARG A 26 5.83 9.26 5.03
N CYS A 27 5.12 8.17 5.21
CA CYS A 27 5.69 6.91 5.66
C CYS A 27 6.61 6.26 4.62
N ASP A 28 6.44 6.59 3.35
CA ASP A 28 7.32 6.15 2.28
C ASP A 28 8.74 6.76 2.37
N LEU A 29 8.90 7.84 3.12
CA LEU A 29 10.18 8.51 3.31
C LEU A 29 10.95 8.03 4.54
N LEU A 30 10.35 7.17 5.36
CA LEU A 30 11.03 6.61 6.53
C LEU A 30 12.18 5.69 6.08
N PRO A 31 13.29 5.63 6.85
CA PRO A 31 14.36 4.65 6.59
C PRO A 31 13.89 3.27 7.06
N LEU A 32 13.12 2.58 6.22
CA LEU A 32 12.41 1.36 6.60
C LEU A 32 13.33 0.19 6.92
N ASP A 33 14.53 0.17 6.36
CA ASP A 33 15.55 -0.81 6.72
C ASP A 33 15.98 -0.66 8.18
N VAL A 34 16.19 0.57 8.62
CA VAL A 34 16.58 0.89 10.01
C VAL A 34 15.41 0.60 10.97
N VAL A 35 14.20 1.08 10.60
CA VAL A 35 13.01 0.83 11.43
C VAL A 35 12.75 -0.66 11.57
N GLY A 36 12.88 -1.41 10.47
CA GLY A 36 12.70 -2.86 10.48
C GLY A 36 13.73 -3.56 11.38
N ALA A 37 14.98 -3.08 11.37
CA ALA A 37 16.03 -3.63 12.22
C ALA A 37 15.75 -3.40 13.71
N ILE A 38 15.26 -2.19 14.05
CA ILE A 38 14.91 -1.85 15.44
C ILE A 38 13.79 -2.74 15.97
N THR A 39 12.79 -3.01 15.14
CA THR A 39 11.63 -3.79 15.53
C THR A 39 11.76 -5.29 15.24
N ASN A 40 12.86 -5.68 14.61
CA ASN A 40 13.08 -7.05 14.13
C ASN A 40 11.94 -7.49 13.19
N ASP A 41 11.51 -6.61 12.34
CA ASP A 41 10.37 -6.80 11.44
C ASP A 41 10.87 -7.28 10.07
N PRO A 42 10.36 -8.41 9.54
CA PRO A 42 10.80 -8.91 8.24
C PRO A 42 10.15 -8.19 7.05
N ILE A 43 9.03 -7.49 7.27
CA ILE A 43 8.27 -6.85 6.20
C ILE A 43 8.90 -5.52 5.75
N LEU A 44 9.26 -4.66 6.71
CA LEU A 44 9.76 -3.32 6.39
C LEU A 44 11.05 -3.34 5.55
N PRO A 45 12.04 -4.20 5.80
CA PRO A 45 13.22 -4.27 4.94
C PRO A 45 12.90 -4.70 3.51
N LEU A 46 11.91 -5.56 3.30
CA LEU A 46 11.48 -5.97 1.96
C LEU A 46 10.85 -4.80 1.22
N ILE A 47 10.02 -4.00 1.90
CA ILE A 47 9.44 -2.80 1.31
C ILE A 47 10.56 -1.81 0.97
N ASN A 48 11.55 -1.66 1.84
CA ASN A 48 12.68 -0.78 1.59
C ASN A 48 13.45 -1.21 0.33
N ASN A 49 13.69 -2.51 0.18
CA ASN A 49 14.37 -3.02 -1.01
C ASN A 49 13.57 -2.74 -2.28
N TYR A 50 12.25 -2.91 -2.22
CA TYR A 50 11.39 -2.56 -3.36
C TYR A 50 11.50 -1.09 -3.74
N ILE A 51 11.44 -0.19 -2.76
CA ILE A 51 11.54 1.26 -2.99
C ILE A 51 12.86 1.60 -3.71
N ARG A 52 13.95 0.91 -3.34
CA ARG A 52 15.29 1.20 -3.87
C ARG A 52 15.57 0.55 -5.21
N THR A 53 15.08 -0.66 -5.43
CA THR A 53 15.47 -1.47 -6.59
C THR A 53 14.36 -1.75 -7.59
N GLY A 54 13.10 -1.57 -7.19
CA GLY A 54 11.96 -1.96 -8.00
C GLY A 54 11.78 -3.46 -8.13
N ASP A 55 12.45 -4.25 -7.26
CA ASP A 55 12.34 -5.70 -7.29
C ASP A 55 10.94 -6.14 -6.88
N GLU A 56 10.13 -6.52 -7.87
CA GLU A 56 8.76 -6.98 -7.63
C GLU A 56 8.70 -8.17 -6.69
N ASP A 57 9.71 -9.04 -6.72
CA ASP A 57 9.74 -10.23 -5.88
C ASP A 57 9.76 -9.85 -4.40
N SER A 58 10.48 -8.79 -4.03
CA SER A 58 10.46 -8.29 -2.66
C SER A 58 9.05 -7.94 -2.20
N LEU A 59 8.27 -7.28 -3.05
CA LEU A 59 6.91 -6.88 -2.69
C LEU A 59 5.95 -8.07 -2.71
N ARG A 60 6.14 -9.02 -3.62
CA ARG A 60 5.38 -10.28 -3.60
C ARG A 60 5.60 -11.05 -2.31
N ARG A 61 6.84 -11.08 -1.82
CA ARG A 61 7.19 -11.72 -0.54
C ARG A 61 6.50 -11.02 0.63
N VAL A 62 6.37 -9.70 0.58
CA VAL A 62 5.60 -8.94 1.59
C VAL A 62 4.16 -9.44 1.62
N VAL A 63 3.52 -9.52 0.46
CA VAL A 63 2.13 -9.98 0.35
C VAL A 63 1.98 -11.41 0.89
N MET A 64 2.88 -12.32 0.48
CA MET A 64 2.82 -13.71 0.92
C MET A 64 3.08 -13.84 2.42
N ALA A 65 4.13 -13.21 2.94
CA ALA A 65 4.48 -13.30 4.35
C ALA A 65 3.35 -12.75 5.24
N PHE A 66 2.81 -11.60 4.90
CA PHE A 66 1.72 -10.99 5.66
C PHE A 66 0.44 -11.83 5.58
N SER A 67 0.14 -12.36 4.40
CA SER A 67 -1.04 -13.21 4.22
C SER A 67 -0.95 -14.48 5.06
N GLU A 68 0.21 -15.11 5.08
CA GLU A 68 0.42 -16.35 5.84
C GLU A 68 0.41 -16.10 7.36
N SER A 69 1.01 -15.00 7.82
CA SER A 69 1.10 -14.73 9.25
C SER A 69 -0.19 -14.18 9.84
N ASP A 70 -0.93 -13.35 9.11
CA ASP A 70 -2.05 -12.59 9.65
C ASP A 70 -3.42 -13.06 9.12
N PHE A 71 -3.46 -13.92 8.08
CA PHE A 71 -4.69 -14.44 7.47
C PHE A 71 -4.65 -15.96 7.21
N ASP A 72 -3.69 -16.67 7.75
CA ASP A 72 -3.43 -18.10 7.54
C ASP A 72 -2.87 -18.42 6.15
N ASN A 73 -3.44 -17.88 5.08
CA ASN A 73 -2.98 -18.14 3.71
C ASN A 73 -3.38 -17.01 2.76
N LEU A 74 -2.83 -17.05 1.56
CA LEU A 74 -3.07 -16.03 0.54
C LEU A 74 -4.55 -15.96 0.14
N GLU A 75 -5.21 -17.10 -0.03
CA GLU A 75 -6.60 -17.16 -0.48
C GLU A 75 -7.52 -16.50 0.54
N THR A 76 -7.34 -16.79 1.81
CA THR A 76 -8.10 -16.15 2.89
C THR A 76 -7.84 -14.65 2.91
N ALA A 77 -6.56 -14.25 2.78
CA ALA A 77 -6.21 -12.83 2.72
C ALA A 77 -6.90 -12.14 1.55
N MET A 78 -6.91 -12.76 0.36
CA MET A 78 -7.54 -12.14 -0.82
C MET A 78 -9.05 -12.01 -0.66
N LEU A 79 -9.72 -12.98 -0.06
CA LEU A 79 -11.15 -12.86 0.24
C LEU A 79 -11.41 -11.68 1.19
N GLU A 80 -10.58 -11.49 2.19
CA GLU A 80 -10.71 -10.35 3.10
C GLU A 80 -10.38 -9.02 2.40
N VAL A 81 -9.35 -8.98 1.59
CA VAL A 81 -8.97 -7.76 0.84
C VAL A 81 -10.08 -7.40 -0.16
N SER A 82 -10.79 -8.38 -0.72
CA SER A 82 -11.90 -8.10 -1.65
C SER A 82 -12.98 -7.23 -1.01
N LYS A 83 -13.16 -7.32 0.30
CA LYS A 83 -14.09 -6.44 1.04
C LYS A 83 -13.64 -4.99 1.00
N HIS A 84 -12.33 -4.76 1.00
CA HIS A 84 -11.77 -3.41 0.87
C HIS A 84 -12.05 -2.83 -0.51
N TYR A 85 -11.96 -3.66 -1.56
CA TYR A 85 -12.32 -3.25 -2.92
C TYR A 85 -13.81 -2.95 -3.04
N GLU A 86 -14.65 -3.71 -2.36
CA GLU A 86 -16.10 -3.45 -2.32
C GLU A 86 -16.40 -2.10 -1.65
N ASP A 87 -15.77 -1.83 -0.52
CA ASP A 87 -15.93 -0.55 0.19
C ASP A 87 -15.44 0.62 -0.67
N GLY A 88 -14.31 0.44 -1.35
CA GLY A 88 -13.77 1.45 -2.25
C GLY A 88 -14.69 1.74 -3.43
N ALA A 89 -15.33 0.72 -4.00
CA ALA A 89 -16.27 0.89 -5.09
C ALA A 89 -17.50 1.70 -4.66
N LYS A 90 -17.94 1.54 -3.42
CA LYS A 90 -19.05 2.32 -2.86
C LYS A 90 -18.64 3.75 -2.54
N LYS A 91 -17.40 3.96 -2.07
CA LYS A 91 -16.88 5.27 -1.65
C LYS A 91 -16.49 6.14 -2.84
N TYR A 92 -15.92 5.53 -3.86
CA TYR A 92 -15.46 6.21 -5.09
C TYR A 92 -16.28 5.67 -6.28
N ASP A 93 -15.61 5.06 -7.24
CA ASP A 93 -16.21 4.34 -8.37
C ASP A 93 -15.57 2.96 -8.45
N GLU A 94 -16.26 2.01 -9.07
CA GLU A 94 -15.65 0.72 -9.39
C GLU A 94 -14.38 0.97 -10.20
N ARG A 95 -13.30 0.27 -9.82
CA ARG A 95 -12.01 0.35 -10.52
C ARG A 95 -11.41 1.77 -10.59
N ASN A 96 -11.75 2.63 -9.63
CA ASN A 96 -11.13 3.95 -9.52
C ASN A 96 -9.60 3.85 -9.58
N TRP A 97 -9.03 2.85 -8.93
CA TRP A 97 -7.57 2.63 -8.87
C TRP A 97 -6.96 2.30 -10.24
N GLU A 98 -7.72 1.73 -11.18
CA GLU A 98 -7.23 1.45 -12.54
C GLU A 98 -6.99 2.70 -13.36
N LYS A 99 -7.56 3.82 -12.98
CA LYS A 99 -7.31 5.11 -13.63
C LYS A 99 -5.86 5.53 -13.46
N GLY A 100 -5.24 5.16 -12.36
CA GLY A 100 -3.82 5.39 -12.08
C GLY A 100 -3.60 6.29 -10.89
N ILE A 101 -2.81 5.82 -9.95
CA ILE A 101 -2.40 6.53 -8.73
C ILE A 101 -0.88 6.45 -8.68
N GLN A 102 -0.23 7.56 -8.33
CA GLN A 102 1.23 7.61 -8.21
C GLN A 102 1.73 6.50 -7.29
N LEU A 103 2.80 5.83 -7.68
CA LEU A 103 3.30 4.64 -6.99
C LEU A 103 3.65 4.92 -5.53
N HIS A 104 4.30 6.08 -5.24
CA HIS A 104 4.68 6.42 -3.87
C HIS A 104 3.47 6.51 -2.94
N CYS A 105 2.28 6.83 -3.46
CA CYS A 105 1.07 6.93 -2.64
C CYS A 105 0.66 5.58 -2.07
N TYR A 106 0.84 4.51 -2.84
CA TYR A 106 0.58 3.16 -2.35
C TYR A 106 1.56 2.76 -1.25
N ILE A 107 2.83 3.11 -1.41
CA ILE A 107 3.84 2.79 -0.42
C ILE A 107 3.60 3.60 0.86
N ASP A 108 3.35 4.90 0.73
CA ASP A 108 3.06 5.77 1.86
C ASP A 108 1.86 5.27 2.67
N SER A 109 0.72 5.11 2.02
CA SER A 109 -0.49 4.61 2.69
C SER A 109 -0.31 3.19 3.23
N GLY A 110 0.33 2.33 2.45
CA GLY A 110 0.56 0.95 2.87
C GLY A 110 1.38 0.86 4.14
N VAL A 111 2.50 1.54 4.19
CA VAL A 111 3.35 1.55 5.40
C VAL A 111 2.61 2.16 6.58
N ARG A 112 1.85 3.24 6.36
CA ARG A 112 1.05 3.85 7.44
C ARG A 112 0.05 2.85 8.02
N HIS A 113 -0.69 2.12 7.17
CA HIS A 113 -1.63 1.10 7.64
C HIS A 113 -0.91 -0.05 8.34
N TYR A 114 0.26 -0.45 7.85
CA TYR A 114 1.05 -1.50 8.48
C TYR A 114 1.47 -1.11 9.90
N LEU A 115 1.97 0.12 10.07
CA LEU A 115 2.39 0.62 11.39
C LEU A 115 1.20 0.75 12.34
N LYS A 116 0.06 1.23 11.86
CA LYS A 116 -1.17 1.31 12.66
C LYS A 116 -1.65 -0.08 13.08
N TYR A 117 -1.58 -1.03 12.16
CA TYR A 117 -1.94 -2.42 12.46
C TYR A 117 -1.04 -3.01 13.55
N ARG A 118 0.28 -2.83 13.41
CA ARG A 118 1.24 -3.30 14.41
C ARG A 118 1.09 -2.59 15.76
N ARG A 119 0.67 -1.34 15.75
CA ARG A 119 0.37 -0.58 16.97
C ARG A 119 -0.89 -1.08 17.67
N GLY A 120 -1.75 -1.80 16.96
CA GLY A 120 -3.00 -2.33 17.50
C GLY A 120 -4.21 -1.45 17.25
N ASP A 121 -4.13 -0.48 16.35
CA ASP A 121 -5.27 0.37 16.00
C ASP A 121 -6.37 -0.47 15.33
N VAL A 122 -7.62 -0.24 15.76
CA VAL A 122 -8.78 -0.98 15.27
C VAL A 122 -9.91 -0.07 14.76
N ASP A 123 -9.59 1.20 14.51
CA ASP A 123 -10.55 2.18 14.00
C ASP A 123 -10.98 1.88 12.56
N GLU A 124 -10.14 1.17 11.80
CA GLU A 124 -10.45 0.68 10.47
C GLU A 124 -9.65 -0.61 10.22
N PRO A 125 -9.97 -1.38 9.14
CA PRO A 125 -9.27 -2.64 8.87
C PRO A 125 -7.91 -2.39 8.22
N HIS A 126 -6.91 -2.00 9.01
CA HIS A 126 -5.57 -1.66 8.54
C HIS A 126 -4.85 -2.80 7.85
N ASP A 127 -5.13 -4.06 8.24
CA ASP A 127 -4.55 -5.24 7.62
C ASP A 127 -4.98 -5.39 6.16
N ARG A 128 -6.27 -5.26 5.88
CA ARG A 128 -6.80 -5.28 4.50
C ARG A 128 -6.30 -4.10 3.70
N ALA A 129 -6.28 -2.92 4.32
CA ALA A 129 -5.82 -1.70 3.69
C ALA A 129 -4.34 -1.79 3.30
N PHE A 130 -3.52 -2.40 4.15
CA PHE A 130 -2.11 -2.63 3.84
C PHE A 130 -1.95 -3.48 2.58
N LEU A 131 -2.61 -4.63 2.52
CA LEU A 131 -2.52 -5.52 1.35
C LEU A 131 -3.08 -4.87 0.10
N TRP A 132 -4.18 -4.12 0.22
CA TRP A 132 -4.74 -3.37 -0.91
C TRP A 132 -3.69 -2.45 -1.52
N ASN A 133 -2.93 -1.75 -0.68
CA ASN A 133 -1.88 -0.84 -1.14
C ASN A 133 -0.71 -1.60 -1.79
N MET A 134 -0.32 -2.75 -1.25
CA MET A 134 0.76 -3.55 -1.84
C MET A 134 0.36 -4.11 -3.21
N LEU A 135 -0.87 -4.59 -3.33
CA LEU A 135 -1.41 -5.05 -4.62
C LEU A 135 -1.48 -3.90 -5.63
N GLY A 136 -1.91 -2.72 -5.17
CA GLY A 136 -1.97 -1.53 -6.01
C GLY A 136 -0.60 -1.12 -6.54
N ALA A 137 0.43 -1.20 -5.70
CA ALA A 137 1.80 -0.91 -6.11
C ALA A 137 2.28 -1.88 -7.20
N LEU A 138 2.07 -3.18 -6.99
CA LEU A 138 2.44 -4.21 -7.98
C LEU A 138 1.69 -4.03 -9.30
N TRP A 139 0.39 -3.76 -9.23
CA TRP A 139 -0.43 -3.52 -10.42
C TRP A 139 0.06 -2.29 -11.20
N THR A 140 0.37 -1.22 -10.49
CA THR A 140 0.82 0.05 -11.09
C THR A 140 2.14 -0.14 -11.80
N GLN A 141 3.09 -0.81 -11.17
CA GLN A 141 4.40 -1.07 -11.78
C GLN A 141 4.26 -1.84 -13.09
N LYS A 142 3.35 -2.81 -13.13
CA LYS A 142 3.11 -3.64 -14.30
C LYS A 142 2.36 -2.90 -15.41
N ASN A 143 1.31 -2.16 -15.06
CA ASN A 143 0.34 -1.63 -16.03
C ASN A 143 0.46 -0.13 -16.29
N LYS A 144 1.06 0.62 -15.39
CA LYS A 144 1.18 2.08 -15.47
C LYS A 144 2.60 2.53 -15.07
N PRO A 145 3.64 2.06 -15.78
CA PRO A 145 5.03 2.38 -15.38
C PRO A 145 5.33 3.87 -15.42
N GLU A 146 4.57 4.67 -16.16
CA GLU A 146 4.70 6.14 -16.19
C GLU A 146 4.39 6.79 -14.84
N LEU A 147 3.73 6.07 -13.93
CA LEU A 147 3.38 6.56 -12.60
C LEU A 147 4.39 6.15 -11.53
N ILE A 148 5.48 5.49 -11.93
CA ILE A 148 6.56 5.14 -11.01
C ILE A 148 7.32 6.41 -10.65
N ASP A 149 7.26 6.78 -9.38
CA ASP A 149 7.92 7.97 -8.85
C ASP A 149 8.72 7.65 -7.58
N LEU A 150 9.20 6.41 -7.49
CA LEU A 150 10.09 5.95 -6.43
C LEU A 150 11.56 6.01 -6.89
N PRO A 151 12.51 5.97 -5.94
CA PRO A 151 13.94 6.10 -6.25
C PRO A 151 14.46 5.19 -7.36
N PHE A 152 13.95 3.96 -7.48
CA PHE A 152 14.48 3.02 -8.47
C PHE A 152 14.30 3.48 -9.92
N ARG A 153 13.29 4.30 -10.19
CA ARG A 153 13.08 4.82 -11.55
C ARG A 153 14.20 5.74 -12.00
N LYS A 154 14.80 6.47 -11.06
CA LYS A 154 15.86 7.43 -11.37
C LYS A 154 17.17 6.77 -11.83
N GLU A 155 17.32 5.48 -11.54
CA GLU A 155 18.50 4.70 -11.88
C GLU A 155 18.43 4.15 -13.30
N ASP A 156 17.25 4.18 -13.92
CA ASP A 156 17.01 3.68 -15.27
C ASP A 156 17.33 4.73 -16.35
N VAL A 157 17.80 5.88 -15.94
CA VAL A 157 18.10 7.01 -16.87
C VAL A 157 19.56 7.01 -17.29
#